data_ac86d89f53e6fdb0d1be6cc002a93d2a
#
_entry.id   ac86d89f53e6fdb0d1be6cc002a93d2a
#
_cell.length_a   1.000
_cell.length_b   1.000
_cell.length_c   1.000
_cell.angle_alpha   90.00
_cell.angle_beta   90.00
_cell.angle_gamma   90.00
#
_symmetry.space_group_name_H-M   'P 1'
#
loop_
_entity.id
_entity.type
_entity.pdbx_description
1 polymer ?
#
loop_
_entity_poly.entity_id
_entity_poly.type
_entity_poly.pdbx_seq_one_letter_code
_entity_poly.pdbx_strand_id
1 'polypeptide(L)'
;MLISICMATYNGAKYIREQVDSILNQEFTENKDVEMELVVSDDGSTDDTLKILESYGDSRIKIFHHTEHKKHKYLNASRLCKCNFENAMRQAKGDYIFLSDQDDVWYPWKVDKQLSVLRRSGEAVRKLN
;
A
#
# COMPACT_ATOMS: atom_id res chain seq x y z
N MET A 1 14.55 -9.12 -3.43
CA MET A 1 14.16 -7.94 -2.63
C MET A 1 12.65 -7.85 -2.53
N LEU A 2 12.12 -7.65 -1.36
CA LEU A 2 10.68 -7.44 -1.15
C LEU A 2 10.39 -5.96 -0.97
N ILE A 3 9.37 -5.46 -1.67
CA ILE A 3 8.80 -4.13 -1.42
C ILE A 3 7.38 -4.27 -0.88
N SER A 4 7.00 -3.35 -0.01
CA SER A 4 5.66 -3.31 0.57
C SER A 4 4.92 -2.07 0.06
N ILE A 5 3.75 -2.29 -0.52
CA ILE A 5 2.84 -1.20 -0.86
C ILE A 5 1.77 -1.19 0.23
N CYS A 6 1.71 -0.11 0.97
CA CYS A 6 0.80 0.05 2.09
C CYS A 6 -0.41 0.90 1.67
N MET A 7 -1.59 0.36 1.86
CA MET A 7 -2.84 1.00 1.50
C MET A 7 -3.75 1.10 2.71
N ALA A 8 -4.28 2.29 2.96
CA ALA A 8 -5.31 2.52 3.95
C ALA A 8 -6.67 2.54 3.26
N THR A 9 -7.61 1.75 3.76
CA THR A 9 -8.96 1.68 3.18
C THR A 9 -10.03 2.00 4.20
N TYR A 10 -11.06 2.70 3.73
CA TYR A 10 -12.30 2.91 4.44
C TYR A 10 -13.40 3.26 3.43
N ASN A 11 -14.38 2.38 3.28
CA ASN A 11 -15.51 2.57 2.37
C ASN A 11 -15.07 2.98 0.95
N GLY A 12 -14.13 2.25 0.39
CA GLY A 12 -13.54 2.51 -0.92
C GLY A 12 -14.03 1.61 -2.05
N ALA A 13 -15.15 0.89 -1.88
CA ALA A 13 -15.61 -0.11 -2.84
C ALA A 13 -15.74 0.42 -4.27
N LYS A 14 -16.07 1.69 -4.43
CA LYS A 14 -16.25 2.32 -5.75
C LYS A 14 -14.96 2.35 -6.57
N TYR A 15 -13.80 2.49 -5.93
CA TYR A 15 -12.52 2.72 -6.61
C TYR A 15 -11.47 1.64 -6.34
N ILE A 16 -11.67 0.82 -5.32
CA ILE A 16 -10.63 -0.09 -4.83
C ILE A 16 -10.14 -1.07 -5.89
N ARG A 17 -11.03 -1.57 -6.75
CA ARG A 17 -10.68 -2.56 -7.76
C ARG A 17 -9.68 -2.01 -8.77
N GLU A 18 -9.95 -0.81 -9.33
CA GLU A 18 -9.02 -0.18 -10.28
C GLU A 18 -7.67 0.10 -9.65
N GLN A 19 -7.65 0.56 -8.40
CA GLN A 19 -6.42 0.84 -7.68
C GLN A 19 -5.61 -0.42 -7.44
N VAL A 20 -6.23 -1.48 -6.92
CA VAL A 20 -5.55 -2.74 -6.66
C VAL A 20 -5.05 -3.38 -7.96
N ASP A 21 -5.85 -3.36 -9.01
CA ASP A 21 -5.43 -3.87 -10.33
C ASP A 21 -4.16 -3.14 -10.80
N SER A 22 -4.11 -1.82 -10.66
CA SER A 22 -2.94 -1.03 -11.08
C SER A 22 -1.69 -1.35 -10.27
N ILE A 23 -1.83 -1.72 -9.01
CA ILE A 23 -0.73 -2.14 -8.15
C ILE A 23 -0.24 -3.54 -8.52
N LEU A 24 -1.16 -4.49 -8.66
CA LEU A 24 -0.81 -5.88 -8.97
C LEU A 24 -0.21 -6.03 -10.37
N ASN A 25 -0.51 -5.11 -11.27
CA ASN A 25 0.00 -5.09 -12.65
C ASN A 25 1.24 -4.20 -12.83
N GLN A 26 1.91 -3.81 -11.76
CA GLN A 26 3.17 -3.06 -11.87
C GLN A 26 4.22 -3.89 -12.63
N GLU A 27 4.96 -3.23 -13.51
CA GLU A 27 6.00 -3.84 -14.33
C GLU A 27 7.38 -3.44 -13.82
N PHE A 28 8.28 -4.43 -13.69
CA PHE A 28 9.64 -4.22 -13.21
C PHE A 28 10.62 -4.58 -14.33
N THR A 29 11.12 -3.56 -15.05
CA THR A 29 12.09 -3.73 -16.12
C THR A 29 13.52 -3.39 -15.70
N GLU A 30 13.67 -2.43 -14.80
CA GLU A 30 14.96 -2.02 -14.24
C GLU A 30 15.34 -2.83 -12.99
N ASN A 31 14.34 -3.17 -12.17
CA ASN A 31 14.50 -3.89 -10.89
C ASN A 31 13.85 -5.27 -10.98
N LYS A 32 14.48 -6.19 -11.69
CA LYS A 32 13.92 -7.53 -11.96
C LYS A 32 13.97 -8.49 -10.77
N ASP A 33 14.72 -8.13 -9.73
CA ASP A 33 14.90 -8.91 -8.51
C ASP A 33 13.79 -8.65 -7.45
N VAL A 34 12.77 -7.90 -7.80
CA VAL A 34 11.77 -7.40 -6.85
C VAL A 34 10.57 -8.33 -6.74
N GLU A 35 10.20 -8.65 -5.50
CA GLU A 35 8.92 -9.20 -5.14
C GLU A 35 8.11 -8.12 -4.43
N MET A 36 6.79 -8.22 -4.48
CA MET A 36 5.89 -7.19 -3.98
C MET A 36 4.80 -7.78 -3.09
N GLU A 37 4.53 -7.11 -1.98
CA GLU A 37 3.33 -7.37 -1.17
C GLU A 37 2.46 -6.11 -1.14
N LEU A 38 1.16 -6.30 -1.11
CA LEU A 38 0.18 -5.23 -0.87
C LEU A 38 -0.37 -5.40 0.54
N VAL A 39 0.00 -4.49 1.42
CA VAL A 39 -0.43 -4.49 2.81
C VAL A 39 -1.59 -3.51 2.97
N VAL A 40 -2.77 -4.04 3.19
CA VAL A 40 -3.98 -3.25 3.34
C VAL A 40 -4.36 -3.17 4.81
N SER A 41 -4.57 -1.96 5.31
CA SER A 41 -5.17 -1.73 6.61
C SER A 41 -6.55 -1.12 6.41
N ASP A 42 -7.58 -1.84 6.80
CA ASP A 42 -8.97 -1.41 6.65
C ASP A 42 -9.53 -0.92 7.98
N ASP A 43 -10.06 0.29 7.97
CA ASP A 43 -10.59 0.95 9.17
C ASP A 43 -12.09 0.71 9.36
N GLY A 44 -12.51 -0.55 9.24
CA GLY A 44 -13.88 -0.96 9.50
C GLY A 44 -14.87 -0.58 8.42
N SER A 45 -14.53 -0.80 7.16
CA SER A 45 -15.43 -0.55 6.02
C SER A 45 -16.77 -1.25 6.20
N THR A 46 -17.84 -0.54 5.89
CA THR A 46 -19.22 -1.06 5.95
C THR A 46 -19.76 -1.40 4.56
N ASP A 47 -19.07 -1.00 3.50
CA ASP A 47 -19.40 -1.37 2.12
C ASP A 47 -18.69 -2.67 1.69
N ASP A 48 -18.64 -2.95 0.39
CA ASP A 48 -18.04 -4.17 -0.16
C ASP A 48 -16.50 -4.12 -0.29
N THR A 49 -15.82 -3.13 0.30
CA THR A 49 -14.36 -2.98 0.18
C THR A 49 -13.61 -4.27 0.52
N LEU A 50 -13.85 -4.84 1.70
CA LEU A 50 -13.18 -6.08 2.13
C LEU A 50 -13.53 -7.26 1.25
N LYS A 51 -14.79 -7.38 0.84
CA LYS A 51 -15.27 -8.44 -0.03
C LYS A 51 -14.54 -8.40 -1.39
N ILE A 52 -14.36 -7.20 -1.95
CA ILE A 52 -13.63 -7.01 -3.20
C ILE A 52 -12.17 -7.43 -3.03
N LEU A 53 -11.51 -6.99 -1.97
CA LEU A 53 -10.11 -7.34 -1.69
C LEU A 53 -9.93 -8.86 -1.52
N GLU A 54 -10.80 -9.50 -0.78
CA GLU A 54 -10.78 -10.95 -0.56
C GLU A 54 -11.04 -11.73 -1.84
N SER A 55 -11.82 -11.17 -2.76
CA SER A 55 -12.18 -11.82 -4.03
C SER A 55 -10.99 -12.05 -4.97
N TYR A 56 -9.88 -11.33 -4.76
CA TYR A 56 -8.69 -11.49 -5.60
C TYR A 56 -8.02 -12.86 -5.47
N GLY A 57 -8.04 -13.44 -4.28
CA GLY A 57 -7.36 -14.71 -4.02
C GLY A 57 -5.86 -14.65 -4.32
N ASP A 58 -5.25 -13.46 -4.26
CA ASP A 58 -3.84 -13.25 -4.57
C ASP A 58 -3.04 -13.25 -3.26
N SER A 59 -2.04 -14.13 -3.16
CA SER A 59 -1.24 -14.29 -1.96
C SER A 59 -0.39 -13.05 -1.61
N ARG A 60 -0.21 -12.13 -2.55
CA ARG A 60 0.52 -10.87 -2.32
C ARG A 60 -0.29 -9.88 -1.48
N ILE A 61 -1.62 -10.03 -1.43
CA ILE A 61 -2.51 -9.15 -0.69
C ILE A 61 -2.62 -9.64 0.76
N LYS A 62 -2.24 -8.77 1.70
CA LYS A 62 -2.33 -9.00 3.14
C LYS A 62 -3.30 -7.99 3.73
N ILE A 63 -4.39 -8.45 4.33
CA ILE A 63 -5.44 -7.59 4.86
C ILE A 63 -5.38 -7.58 6.38
N PHE A 64 -5.30 -6.39 6.95
CA PHE A 64 -5.32 -6.16 8.39
C PHE A 64 -6.46 -5.23 8.76
N HIS A 65 -7.03 -5.42 9.93
CA HIS A 65 -8.16 -4.64 10.41
C HIS A 65 -7.69 -3.60 11.43
N HIS A 66 -8.18 -2.40 11.27
CA HIS A 66 -7.91 -1.27 12.16
C HIS A 66 -9.25 -0.60 12.48
N THR A 67 -9.48 -0.19 13.72
CA THR A 67 -10.78 0.33 14.15
C THR A 67 -10.66 1.65 14.93
N GLU A 68 -9.68 2.47 14.57
CA GLU A 68 -9.41 3.74 15.25
C GLU A 68 -10.61 4.70 15.22
N HIS A 69 -11.35 4.74 14.12
CA HIS A 69 -12.52 5.61 14.01
C HIS A 69 -13.60 5.27 15.05
N LYS A 70 -13.68 4.02 15.51
CA LYS A 70 -14.59 3.59 16.56
C LYS A 70 -14.11 3.99 17.95
N LYS A 71 -12.80 4.08 18.14
CA LYS A 71 -12.16 4.45 19.42
C LYS A 71 -12.06 5.96 19.58
N HIS A 72 -11.87 6.68 18.49
CA HIS A 72 -11.55 8.11 18.45
C HIS A 72 -12.53 8.88 17.58
N LYS A 73 -13.80 8.79 17.89
CA LYS A 73 -14.88 9.42 17.11
C LYS A 73 -14.78 10.95 16.99
N TYR A 74 -13.93 11.59 17.79
CA TYR A 74 -13.67 13.02 17.72
C TYR A 74 -12.48 13.38 16.82
N LEU A 75 -11.74 12.40 16.31
CA LEU A 75 -10.65 12.67 15.38
C LEU A 75 -11.23 12.97 13.99
N ASN A 76 -10.59 13.90 13.28
CA ASN A 76 -10.97 14.19 11.90
C ASN A 76 -10.53 13.07 10.96
N ALA A 77 -11.09 13.06 9.73
CA ALA A 77 -10.81 12.03 8.73
C ALA A 77 -9.33 11.95 8.36
N SER A 78 -8.64 13.08 8.29
CA SER A 78 -7.22 13.14 7.95
C SER A 78 -6.37 12.40 8.99
N ARG A 79 -6.67 12.58 10.26
CA ARG A 79 -5.94 11.93 11.36
C ARG A 79 -6.23 10.44 11.45
N LEU A 80 -7.47 10.04 11.20
CA LEU A 80 -7.86 8.63 11.13
C LEU A 80 -7.17 7.92 9.98
N CYS A 81 -7.07 8.56 8.83
CA CYS A 81 -6.36 8.03 7.67
C CYS A 81 -4.87 7.82 7.97
N LYS A 82 -4.23 8.78 8.64
CA LYS A 82 -2.84 8.67 9.06
C LYS A 82 -2.62 7.47 9.99
N CYS A 83 -3.47 7.27 10.97
CA CYS A 83 -3.39 6.14 11.90
C CYS A 83 -3.55 4.81 11.16
N ASN A 84 -4.44 4.76 10.16
CA ASN A 84 -4.67 3.58 9.35
C ASN A 84 -3.44 3.24 8.50
N PHE A 85 -2.80 4.23 7.87
CA PHE A 85 -1.54 4.03 7.15
C PHE A 85 -0.42 3.54 8.08
N GLU A 86 -0.31 4.11 9.28
CA GLU A 86 0.67 3.67 10.26
C GLU A 86 0.48 2.19 10.61
N ASN A 87 -0.76 1.74 10.76
CA ASN A 87 -1.04 0.33 11.01
C ASN A 87 -0.55 -0.56 9.85
N ALA A 88 -0.82 -0.15 8.61
CA ALA A 88 -0.32 -0.88 7.44
C ALA A 88 1.21 -0.94 7.42
N MET A 89 1.88 0.18 7.68
CA MET A 89 3.33 0.25 7.70
C MET A 89 3.95 -0.65 8.78
N ARG A 90 3.32 -0.79 9.93
CA ARG A 90 3.79 -1.70 11.00
C ARG A 90 3.74 -3.16 10.57
N GLN A 91 2.84 -3.52 9.69
CA GLN A 91 2.67 -4.88 9.19
C GLN A 91 3.57 -5.17 7.97
N ALA A 92 4.16 -4.15 7.38
CA ALA A 92 4.98 -4.28 6.19
C ALA A 92 6.30 -5.01 6.48
N LYS A 93 6.70 -5.91 5.60
CA LYS A 93 7.91 -6.73 5.73
C LYS A 93 8.98 -6.39 4.69
N GLY A 94 8.68 -5.49 3.77
CA GLY A 94 9.58 -5.14 2.66
C GLY A 94 10.74 -4.26 3.06
N ASP A 95 11.76 -4.26 2.22
CA ASP A 95 12.94 -3.41 2.37
C ASP A 95 12.63 -1.95 2.06
N TYR A 96 11.62 -1.71 1.22
CA TYR A 96 11.10 -0.38 0.88
C TYR A 96 9.59 -0.38 1.04
N ILE A 97 9.06 0.77 1.45
CA ILE A 97 7.63 0.98 1.65
C ILE A 97 7.14 2.07 0.72
N PHE A 98 6.06 1.79 0.01
CA PHE A 98 5.34 2.76 -0.82
C PHE A 98 3.93 2.93 -0.25
N LEU A 99 3.43 4.17 -0.23
CA LEU A 99 2.08 4.44 0.25
C LEU A 99 1.13 4.60 -0.94
N SER A 100 -0.04 4.01 -0.84
CA SER A 100 -1.09 4.09 -1.86
C SER A 100 -2.42 4.47 -1.22
N ASP A 101 -3.09 5.46 -1.81
CA ASP A 101 -4.50 5.73 -1.51
C ASP A 101 -5.38 4.65 -2.16
N GLN A 102 -6.63 4.56 -1.73
CA GLN A 102 -7.56 3.54 -2.25
C GLN A 102 -8.18 3.91 -3.60
N ASP A 103 -7.99 5.12 -4.07
CA ASP A 103 -8.66 5.71 -5.24
C ASP A 103 -7.72 6.37 -6.26
N ASP A 104 -6.43 6.01 -6.25
CA ASP A 104 -5.42 6.61 -7.12
C ASP A 104 -4.77 5.53 -7.99
N VAL A 105 -5.13 5.49 -9.26
CA VAL A 105 -4.64 4.49 -10.23
C VAL A 105 -3.21 4.80 -10.64
N TRP A 106 -2.34 3.80 -10.56
CA TRP A 106 -0.91 3.95 -10.83
C TRP A 106 -0.55 3.55 -12.27
N TYR A 107 0.41 4.26 -12.85
CA TYR A 107 1.03 3.84 -14.10
C TYR A 107 1.82 2.54 -13.89
N PRO A 108 1.91 1.67 -14.92
CA PRO A 108 2.59 0.37 -14.79
C PRO A 108 4.07 0.46 -14.39
N TRP A 109 4.74 1.56 -14.69
CA TRP A 109 6.16 1.78 -14.45
C TRP A 109 6.46 2.58 -13.18
N LYS A 110 5.44 2.98 -12.42
CA LYS A 110 5.59 3.91 -11.29
C LYS A 110 6.56 3.40 -10.23
N VAL A 111 6.34 2.19 -9.74
CA VAL A 111 7.14 1.64 -8.63
C VAL A 111 8.56 1.34 -9.09
N ASP A 112 8.73 0.78 -10.28
CA ASP A 112 10.05 0.47 -10.84
C ASP A 112 10.93 1.70 -10.94
N LYS A 113 10.40 2.81 -11.46
CA LYS A 113 11.13 4.07 -11.58
C LYS A 113 11.47 4.69 -10.23
N GLN A 114 10.50 4.72 -9.33
CA GLN A 114 10.72 5.26 -7.98
C GLN A 114 11.75 4.44 -7.21
N LEU A 115 11.68 3.11 -7.33
CA LEU A 115 12.63 2.22 -6.67
C LEU A 115 14.05 2.43 -7.20
N SER A 116 14.22 2.62 -8.50
CA SER A 116 15.53 2.93 -9.08
C SER A 116 16.14 4.20 -8.49
N VAL A 117 15.34 5.23 -8.31
CA VAL A 117 15.77 6.49 -7.66
C VAL A 117 16.18 6.25 -6.21
N LEU A 118 15.36 5.52 -5.46
CA LEU A 118 15.65 5.22 -4.05
C LEU A 118 16.93 4.40 -3.88
N ARG A 119 17.15 3.42 -4.74
CA ARG A 119 18.35 2.57 -4.70
C ARG A 119 19.60 3.39 -5.00
N ARG A 120 19.56 4.28 -6.00
CA ARG A 120 20.67 5.18 -6.32
C ARG A 120 20.98 6.14 -5.20
N SER A 121 19.94 6.72 -4.57
CA SER A 121 20.11 7.62 -3.42
C SER A 121 20.76 6.92 -2.24
N GLY A 122 20.34 5.69 -1.94
CA GLY A 122 20.92 4.87 -0.89
C GLY A 122 22.40 4.57 -1.13
N GLU A 123 22.78 4.27 -2.36
CA GLU A 123 24.17 4.06 -2.75
C GLU A 123 25.01 5.34 -2.59
N ALA A 124 24.47 6.48 -2.99
CA ALA A 124 25.14 7.76 -2.83
C ALA A 124 25.43 8.08 -1.36
N VAL A 125 24.45 7.85 -0.47
CA VAL A 125 24.61 8.03 0.98
C VAL A 125 25.69 7.10 1.53
N ARG A 126 25.71 5.86 1.11
CA ARG A 126 26.74 4.89 1.52
C ARG A 126 28.15 5.30 1.12
N LYS A 127 28.30 5.90 -0.07
CA LYS A 127 29.59 6.38 -0.55
C LYS A 127 30.10 7.62 0.20
N LEU A 128 29.18 8.41 0.77
CA LEU A 128 29.52 9.61 1.54
C LEU A 128 29.94 9.27 2.98
N ASN A 129 29.54 8.12 3.46
CA ASN A 129 29.86 7.64 4.80
C ASN A 129 31.07 6.69 4.77
#